data_cf41b4f8cb6d2e1944a44e6de48f3837
#
_entry.id   cf41b4f8cb6d2e1944a44e6de48f3837
#
_cell.length_a   1.000
_cell.length_b   1.000
_cell.length_c   1.000
_cell.angle_alpha   90.00
_cell.angle_beta   90.00
_cell.angle_gamma   90.00
#
_symmetry.space_group_name_H-M   'P 1'
#
loop_
_entity.id
_entity.type
_entity.pdbx_description
1 polymer ?
#
loop_
_entity_poly.entity_id
_entity_poly.type
_entity_poly.pdbx_seq_one_letter_code
_entity_poly.pdbx_strand_id
1 'polypeptide(L)'
;MFKSDAKETRVTVCLVHGNPETAAVWDRLAPLLDRGPVVRLSPPGFGAPVPPRFTATVEEYRRWLVTELERFERPVHLVGHDWGGAHVVNVVMTRPELVRSWVCDVIGLFDQDYQWHDRVQVWATPGAGEDAVAAMIDPPVSERAAALVDRGVHEDVALAVAEGQDAAMGDCILRLYRDAAQPTMARLGRNLERAAARPGLSILAGDDHYCTDEQRRRASARAGAEVAVLDGLGHWWFTHDPERGAAAINRFWAGVEQE
;
A
#
# COMPACT_ATOMS: atom_id res chain seq x y z
N MET A 1 -30.39 -32.14 20.28
CA MET A 1 -30.25 -31.50 18.97
C MET A 1 -29.38 -30.28 19.17
N PHE A 2 -28.04 -30.50 19.15
CA PHE A 2 -27.07 -29.43 19.35
C PHE A 2 -26.92 -28.69 18.02
N LYS A 3 -27.35 -27.42 17.96
CA LYS A 3 -26.94 -26.50 16.92
C LYS A 3 -25.45 -26.29 17.09
N SER A 4 -24.66 -26.83 16.20
CA SER A 4 -23.28 -26.44 16.00
C SER A 4 -23.29 -24.98 15.55
N ASP A 5 -23.00 -24.07 16.47
CA ASP A 5 -22.57 -22.72 16.10
C ASP A 5 -21.22 -22.88 15.39
N ALA A 6 -21.29 -23.13 14.10
CA ALA A 6 -20.16 -22.93 13.23
C ALA A 6 -19.86 -21.41 13.28
N LYS A 7 -18.94 -21.04 14.15
CA LYS A 7 -18.30 -19.74 14.11
C LYS A 7 -17.64 -19.66 12.74
N GLU A 8 -18.35 -19.11 11.77
CA GLU A 8 -17.82 -18.82 10.44
C GLU A 8 -16.57 -17.99 10.68
N THR A 9 -15.41 -18.64 10.54
CA THR A 9 -14.13 -18.00 10.80
C THR A 9 -13.91 -16.98 9.70
N ARG A 10 -14.23 -15.72 10.02
CA ARG A 10 -14.10 -14.59 9.12
C ARG A 10 -12.67 -14.54 8.57
N VAL A 11 -12.54 -14.30 7.27
CA VAL A 11 -11.23 -14.16 6.60
C VAL A 11 -10.52 -12.92 7.13
N THR A 12 -9.24 -13.06 7.47
CA THR A 12 -8.41 -11.94 7.96
C THR A 12 -8.22 -10.89 6.87
N VAL A 13 -8.25 -9.62 7.27
CA VAL A 13 -7.85 -8.48 6.45
C VAL A 13 -6.44 -8.06 6.84
N CYS A 14 -5.53 -7.98 5.88
CA CYS A 14 -4.19 -7.45 6.07
C CYS A 14 -4.06 -6.10 5.36
N LEU A 15 -3.65 -5.07 6.09
CA LEU A 15 -3.40 -3.71 5.59
C LEU A 15 -1.90 -3.48 5.48
N VAL A 16 -1.44 -3.02 4.33
CA VAL A 16 -0.01 -2.72 4.06
C VAL A 16 0.09 -1.27 3.60
N HIS A 17 0.77 -0.45 4.41
CA HIS A 17 0.97 0.97 4.12
C HIS A 17 2.21 1.22 3.26
N GLY A 18 2.39 2.47 2.81
CA GLY A 18 3.48 2.91 1.97
C GLY A 18 4.52 3.79 2.65
N ASN A 19 5.05 4.72 1.87
CA ASN A 19 6.13 5.62 2.24
C ASN A 19 5.68 7.09 2.25
N PRO A 20 6.15 7.89 3.22
CA PRO A 20 6.95 7.60 4.41
C PRO A 20 6.06 7.44 5.65
N GLU A 21 5.40 6.32 5.76
CA GLU A 21 4.31 6.07 6.69
C GLU A 21 4.63 5.00 7.74
N THR A 22 3.69 4.80 8.64
CA THR A 22 3.62 3.69 9.59
C THR A 22 2.21 3.11 9.63
N ALA A 23 2.00 2.01 10.35
CA ALA A 23 0.68 1.40 10.52
C ALA A 23 -0.38 2.34 11.11
N ALA A 24 0.03 3.44 11.76
CA ALA A 24 -0.88 4.45 12.30
C ALA A 24 -1.73 5.13 11.22
N VAL A 25 -1.26 5.17 9.98
CA VAL A 25 -2.02 5.73 8.87
C VAL A 25 -3.39 5.06 8.66
N TRP A 26 -3.55 3.82 9.14
CA TRP A 26 -4.77 3.03 9.04
C TRP A 26 -5.78 3.26 10.18
N ASP A 27 -5.47 4.11 11.18
CA ASP A 27 -6.27 4.23 12.41
C ASP A 27 -7.73 4.61 12.13
N ARG A 28 -7.97 5.42 11.13
CA ARG A 28 -9.33 5.86 10.78
C ARG A 28 -10.08 4.84 9.91
N LEU A 29 -9.41 4.12 9.02
CA LEU A 29 -10.06 3.17 8.11
C LEU A 29 -10.31 1.80 8.75
N ALA A 30 -9.33 1.26 9.48
CA ALA A 30 -9.37 -0.12 9.96
C ALA A 30 -10.63 -0.47 10.78
N PRO A 31 -11.17 0.39 11.67
CA PRO A 31 -12.37 0.11 12.43
C PRO A 31 -13.66 0.00 11.60
N LEU A 32 -13.65 0.51 10.36
CA LEU A 32 -14.80 0.59 9.47
C LEU A 32 -14.90 -0.60 8.50
N LEU A 33 -13.87 -1.46 8.47
CA LEU A 33 -13.86 -2.65 7.63
C LEU A 33 -14.69 -3.75 8.27
N ASP A 34 -15.63 -4.31 7.53
CA ASP A 34 -16.67 -5.24 8.05
C ASP A 34 -16.28 -6.72 7.95
N ARG A 35 -15.07 -7.03 7.52
CA ARG A 35 -14.51 -8.39 7.47
C ARG A 35 -13.62 -8.68 8.68
N GLY A 36 -13.35 -9.92 8.94
CA GLY A 36 -12.52 -10.58 9.95
C GLY A 36 -11.65 -9.76 10.88
N PRO A 37 -10.66 -10.36 11.51
CA PRO A 37 -9.62 -9.61 12.20
C PRO A 37 -8.85 -8.74 11.21
N VAL A 38 -8.60 -7.49 11.59
CA VAL A 38 -7.76 -6.58 10.82
C VAL A 38 -6.34 -6.61 11.38
N VAL A 39 -5.37 -6.97 10.54
CA VAL A 39 -3.95 -6.97 10.86
C VAL A 39 -3.27 -5.89 10.05
N ARG A 40 -2.50 -5.04 10.69
CA ARG A 40 -1.72 -3.99 10.04
C ARG A 40 -0.28 -4.45 9.92
N LEU A 41 0.20 -4.61 8.71
CA LEU A 41 1.56 -5.05 8.41
C LEU A 41 2.42 -3.84 8.08
N SER A 42 3.47 -3.63 8.87
CA SER A 42 4.46 -2.57 8.63
C SER A 42 5.66 -3.14 7.87
N PRO A 43 5.97 -2.65 6.67
CA PRO A 43 7.18 -3.07 5.96
C PRO A 43 8.45 -2.76 6.78
N PRO A 44 9.49 -3.60 6.71
CA PRO A 44 10.77 -3.35 7.38
C PRO A 44 11.32 -1.96 7.07
N GLY A 45 11.68 -1.21 8.12
CA GLY A 45 12.11 0.18 8.02
C GLY A 45 10.98 1.21 8.03
N PHE A 46 9.72 0.79 7.92
CA PHE A 46 8.56 1.67 7.91
C PHE A 46 7.67 1.36 9.13
N GLY A 47 8.13 1.75 10.32
CA GLY A 47 7.46 1.46 11.58
C GLY A 47 7.68 0.00 12.08
N ALA A 48 8.53 -0.78 11.43
CA ALA A 48 8.99 -2.08 11.86
C ALA A 48 10.52 -2.19 11.78
N PRO A 49 11.17 -3.01 12.64
CA PRO A 49 12.62 -3.21 12.58
C PRO A 49 13.09 -3.73 11.22
N VAL A 50 14.26 -3.28 10.79
CA VAL A 50 14.92 -3.80 9.59
C VAL A 50 15.66 -5.09 9.93
N PRO A 51 15.31 -6.25 9.33
CA PRO A 51 16.01 -7.51 9.59
C PRO A 51 17.49 -7.45 9.18
N PRO A 52 18.38 -8.20 9.83
CA PRO A 52 19.77 -8.29 9.40
C PRO A 52 19.88 -8.70 7.91
N ARG A 53 20.69 -7.98 7.15
CA ARG A 53 20.93 -8.18 5.72
C ARG A 53 19.74 -7.87 4.79
N PHE A 54 18.69 -7.28 5.31
CA PHE A 54 17.59 -6.82 4.48
C PHE A 54 18.06 -5.69 3.56
N THR A 55 17.86 -5.85 2.26
CA THR A 55 18.41 -4.94 1.24
C THR A 55 17.45 -3.82 0.87
N ALA A 56 16.20 -3.86 1.34
CA ALA A 56 15.13 -2.91 1.02
C ALA A 56 14.88 -2.74 -0.50
N THR A 57 15.05 -3.80 -1.27
CA THR A 57 14.71 -3.85 -2.69
C THR A 57 13.23 -4.22 -2.89
N VAL A 58 12.68 -3.94 -4.06
CA VAL A 58 11.30 -4.33 -4.44
C VAL A 58 11.09 -5.83 -4.22
N GLU A 59 12.06 -6.67 -4.58
CA GLU A 59 11.98 -8.13 -4.40
C GLU A 59 12.06 -8.54 -2.93
N GLU A 60 12.86 -7.86 -2.10
CA GLU A 60 12.95 -8.16 -0.66
C GLU A 60 11.65 -7.81 0.06
N TYR A 61 11.00 -6.70 -0.28
CA TYR A 61 9.67 -6.37 0.26
C TYR A 61 8.60 -7.36 -0.20
N ARG A 62 8.66 -7.83 -1.44
CA ARG A 62 7.78 -8.92 -1.90
C ARG A 62 7.98 -10.19 -1.06
N ARG A 63 9.23 -10.60 -0.82
CA ARG A 63 9.54 -11.79 0.00
C ARG A 63 9.09 -11.61 1.44
N TRP A 64 9.32 -10.43 2.00
CA TRP A 64 8.84 -10.11 3.34
C TRP A 64 7.31 -10.29 3.42
N LEU A 65 6.56 -9.69 2.50
CA LEU A 65 5.10 -9.79 2.53
C LEU A 65 4.63 -11.24 2.33
N VAL A 66 5.24 -12.00 1.45
CA VAL A 66 4.97 -13.45 1.31
C VAL A 66 5.18 -14.17 2.64
N THR A 67 6.29 -13.91 3.34
CA THR A 67 6.59 -14.54 4.64
C THR A 67 5.56 -14.16 5.70
N GLU A 68 5.08 -12.91 5.73
CA GLU A 68 4.01 -12.50 6.64
C GLU A 68 2.69 -13.21 6.33
N LEU A 69 2.36 -13.35 5.04
CA LEU A 69 1.11 -13.98 4.60
C LEU A 69 1.11 -15.51 4.83
N GLU A 70 2.25 -16.17 4.73
CA GLU A 70 2.40 -17.62 5.02
C GLU A 70 2.13 -17.99 6.49
N ARG A 71 2.04 -16.99 7.39
CA ARG A 71 1.67 -17.21 8.80
C ARG A 71 0.15 -17.42 9.01
N PHE A 72 -0.66 -17.09 8.00
CA PHE A 72 -2.09 -17.27 8.08
C PHE A 72 -2.50 -18.64 7.53
N GLU A 73 -3.39 -19.32 8.23
CA GLU A 73 -3.89 -20.65 7.82
C GLU A 73 -4.72 -20.62 6.52
N ARG A 74 -5.23 -19.44 6.15
CA ARG A 74 -6.11 -19.24 4.99
C ARG A 74 -5.69 -18.00 4.20
N PRO A 75 -5.99 -17.96 2.89
CA PRO A 75 -5.81 -16.76 2.09
C PRO A 75 -6.55 -15.56 2.70
N VAL A 76 -5.90 -14.39 2.69
CA VAL A 76 -6.37 -13.17 3.34
C VAL A 76 -6.97 -12.17 2.34
N HIS A 77 -7.82 -11.25 2.80
CA HIS A 77 -8.10 -10.03 2.08
C HIS A 77 -6.92 -9.07 2.28
N LEU A 78 -6.30 -8.63 1.18
CA LEU A 78 -5.06 -7.86 1.22
C LEU A 78 -5.31 -6.45 0.67
N VAL A 79 -5.08 -5.42 1.48
CA VAL A 79 -5.29 -4.01 1.11
C VAL A 79 -3.96 -3.29 1.18
N GLY A 80 -3.57 -2.63 0.11
CA GLY A 80 -2.33 -1.87 0.05
C GLY A 80 -2.53 -0.43 -0.40
N HIS A 81 -1.78 0.47 0.23
CA HIS A 81 -1.66 1.88 -0.10
C HIS A 81 -0.24 2.20 -0.52
N ASP A 82 -0.06 3.06 -1.52
CA ASP A 82 1.25 3.50 -2.01
C ASP A 82 2.19 2.30 -2.26
N TRP A 83 3.42 2.30 -1.74
CA TRP A 83 4.31 1.13 -1.87
C TRP A 83 3.72 -0.15 -1.31
N GLY A 84 2.89 -0.08 -0.25
CA GLY A 84 2.14 -1.23 0.21
C GLY A 84 1.23 -1.80 -0.88
N GLY A 85 0.58 -0.95 -1.67
CA GLY A 85 -0.21 -1.34 -2.85
C GLY A 85 0.66 -2.00 -3.93
N ALA A 86 1.85 -1.46 -4.20
CA ALA A 86 2.79 -2.07 -5.13
C ALA A 86 3.25 -3.47 -4.66
N HIS A 87 3.53 -3.63 -3.36
CA HIS A 87 3.90 -4.94 -2.78
C HIS A 87 2.73 -5.93 -2.86
N VAL A 88 1.50 -5.49 -2.57
CA VAL A 88 0.28 -6.29 -2.70
C VAL A 88 0.13 -6.84 -4.11
N VAL A 89 0.15 -6.00 -5.13
CA VAL A 89 0.00 -6.42 -6.53
C VAL A 89 1.13 -7.39 -6.94
N ASN A 90 2.37 -7.12 -6.51
CA ASN A 90 3.50 -8.00 -6.79
C ASN A 90 3.33 -9.40 -6.16
N VAL A 91 2.80 -9.49 -4.93
CA VAL A 91 2.46 -10.78 -4.30
C VAL A 91 1.33 -11.47 -5.06
N VAL A 92 0.26 -10.78 -5.40
CA VAL A 92 -0.86 -11.37 -6.15
C VAL A 92 -0.42 -11.96 -7.48
N MET A 93 0.46 -11.28 -8.22
CA MET A 93 1.02 -11.78 -9.48
C MET A 93 1.88 -13.04 -9.33
N THR A 94 2.47 -13.28 -8.16
CA THR A 94 3.48 -14.33 -7.94
C THR A 94 3.05 -15.44 -6.99
N ARG A 95 2.17 -15.16 -6.03
CA ARG A 95 1.68 -16.06 -4.98
C ARG A 95 0.17 -15.86 -4.72
N PRO A 96 -0.67 -15.98 -5.78
CA PRO A 96 -2.11 -15.72 -5.68
C PRO A 96 -2.81 -16.63 -4.66
N GLU A 97 -2.26 -17.81 -4.37
CA GLU A 97 -2.83 -18.74 -3.40
C GLU A 97 -2.86 -18.21 -1.95
N LEU A 98 -2.05 -17.21 -1.64
CA LEU A 98 -2.03 -16.57 -0.31
C LEU A 98 -3.12 -15.49 -0.17
N VAL A 99 -3.76 -15.11 -1.26
CA VAL A 99 -4.65 -13.94 -1.32
C VAL A 99 -6.07 -14.36 -1.70
N ARG A 100 -7.05 -13.96 -0.90
CA ARG A 100 -8.48 -14.14 -1.19
C ARG A 100 -8.98 -13.09 -2.17
N SER A 101 -8.65 -11.84 -1.91
CA SER A 101 -8.87 -10.68 -2.78
C SER A 101 -7.86 -9.59 -2.47
N TRP A 102 -7.71 -8.62 -3.34
CA TRP A 102 -6.78 -7.53 -3.16
C TRP A 102 -7.38 -6.16 -3.48
N VAL A 103 -6.85 -5.12 -2.82
CA VAL A 103 -7.18 -3.71 -3.03
C VAL A 103 -5.88 -2.93 -3.19
N CYS A 104 -5.80 -2.05 -4.18
CA CYS A 104 -4.63 -1.20 -4.45
C CYS A 104 -5.09 0.16 -4.97
N ASP A 105 -4.42 1.24 -4.57
CA ASP A 105 -4.71 2.61 -5.03
C ASP A 105 -3.63 3.20 -5.95
N VAL A 106 -2.52 2.48 -6.15
CA VAL A 106 -1.40 2.93 -6.98
C VAL A 106 -1.12 2.03 -8.18
N ILE A 107 -2.11 1.31 -8.67
CA ILE A 107 -1.91 0.32 -9.75
C ILE A 107 -1.30 0.94 -11.02
N GLY A 108 -1.45 2.24 -11.23
CA GLY A 108 -0.84 2.99 -12.32
C GLY A 108 0.69 2.92 -12.35
N LEU A 109 1.35 2.59 -11.23
CA LEU A 109 2.81 2.36 -11.20
C LEU A 109 3.26 1.20 -12.10
N PHE A 110 2.36 0.27 -12.41
CA PHE A 110 2.62 -0.88 -13.29
C PHE A 110 2.32 -0.62 -14.76
N ASP A 111 1.89 0.61 -15.08
CA ASP A 111 1.69 0.98 -16.47
C ASP A 111 3.03 1.09 -17.21
N GLN A 112 3.06 0.66 -18.47
CA GLN A 112 4.28 0.64 -19.27
C GLN A 112 4.87 2.04 -19.53
N ASP A 113 4.02 3.07 -19.52
CA ASP A 113 4.40 4.46 -19.80
C ASP A 113 4.58 5.27 -18.50
N TYR A 114 4.54 4.60 -17.32
CA TYR A 114 4.72 5.27 -16.05
C TYR A 114 6.15 5.82 -15.91
N GLN A 115 6.21 7.07 -15.52
CA GLN A 115 7.47 7.74 -15.16
C GLN A 115 7.39 8.25 -13.72
N TRP A 116 8.46 8.05 -12.99
CA TRP A 116 8.54 8.54 -11.63
C TRP A 116 8.42 10.07 -11.56
N HIS A 117 7.60 10.56 -10.63
CA HIS A 117 7.49 11.98 -10.33
C HIS A 117 8.78 12.55 -9.73
N ASP A 118 8.95 13.87 -9.75
CA ASP A 118 10.21 14.56 -9.43
C ASP A 118 10.81 14.19 -8.06
N ARG A 119 9.98 14.02 -7.04
CA ARG A 119 10.47 13.64 -5.70
C ARG A 119 11.20 12.31 -5.71
N VAL A 120 10.71 11.32 -6.45
CA VAL A 120 11.37 10.02 -6.58
C VAL A 120 12.71 10.16 -7.31
N GLN A 121 12.77 11.04 -8.31
CA GLN A 121 14.03 11.31 -9.00
C GLN A 121 15.07 11.90 -8.05
N VAL A 122 14.65 12.79 -7.14
CA VAL A 122 15.53 13.31 -6.08
C VAL A 122 16.02 12.18 -5.17
N TRP A 123 15.15 11.35 -4.64
CA TRP A 123 15.53 10.25 -3.74
C TRP A 123 16.42 9.21 -4.43
N ALA A 124 16.22 8.96 -5.71
CA ALA A 124 17.06 8.05 -6.47
C ALA A 124 18.49 8.62 -6.74
N THR A 125 18.66 9.95 -6.70
CA THR A 125 19.93 10.63 -7.01
C THR A 125 20.86 10.60 -5.78
N PRO A 126 22.08 10.02 -5.88
CA PRO A 126 23.05 10.05 -4.80
C PRO A 126 23.40 11.50 -4.39
N GLY A 127 23.53 11.73 -3.10
CA GLY A 127 23.73 13.04 -2.47
C GLY A 127 22.41 13.78 -2.28
N ALA A 128 21.72 14.13 -3.35
CA ALA A 128 20.44 14.83 -3.25
C ALA A 128 19.37 14.01 -2.51
N GLY A 129 19.38 12.69 -2.67
CA GLY A 129 18.48 11.79 -1.95
C GLY A 129 18.74 11.77 -0.45
N GLU A 130 20.01 11.68 -0.04
CA GLU A 130 20.41 11.74 1.35
C GLU A 130 20.01 13.07 2.00
N ASP A 131 20.26 14.19 1.32
CA ASP A 131 19.87 15.54 1.81
C ASP A 131 18.34 15.66 1.94
N ALA A 132 17.57 15.16 0.98
CA ALA A 132 16.12 15.21 1.00
C ALA A 132 15.52 14.32 2.12
N VAL A 133 16.11 13.16 2.38
CA VAL A 133 15.72 12.28 3.48
C VAL A 133 16.07 12.91 4.82
N ALA A 134 17.27 13.46 4.99
CA ALA A 134 17.67 14.19 6.22
C ALA A 134 16.70 15.34 6.51
N ALA A 135 16.36 16.15 5.50
CA ALA A 135 15.38 17.22 5.63
C ALA A 135 13.98 16.73 6.05
N MET A 136 13.64 15.47 5.77
CA MET A 136 12.37 14.88 6.16
C MET A 136 12.38 14.31 7.58
N ILE A 137 13.48 13.71 8.04
CA ILE A 137 13.53 12.96 9.31
C ILE A 137 14.22 13.70 10.46
N ASP A 138 15.14 14.63 10.19
CA ASP A 138 15.90 15.34 11.22
C ASP A 138 15.07 16.40 12.01
N PRO A 139 14.04 17.06 11.42
CA PRO A 139 13.23 18.02 12.16
C PRO A 139 12.51 17.38 13.36
N PRO A 140 12.15 18.17 14.38
CA PRO A 140 11.31 17.74 15.50
C PRO A 140 10.02 17.05 15.01
N VAL A 141 9.51 16.10 15.79
CA VAL A 141 8.30 15.31 15.45
C VAL A 141 7.12 16.21 15.07
N SER A 142 6.93 17.33 15.80
CA SER A 142 5.84 18.27 15.52
C SER A 142 5.97 18.94 14.13
N GLU A 143 7.18 19.25 13.70
CA GLU A 143 7.42 19.83 12.37
C GLU A 143 7.22 18.78 11.28
N ARG A 144 7.65 17.54 11.53
CA ARG A 144 7.40 16.41 10.60
C ARG A 144 5.91 16.13 10.47
N ALA A 145 5.15 16.16 11.58
CA ALA A 145 3.71 15.99 11.56
C ALA A 145 3.04 17.12 10.75
N ALA A 146 3.44 18.37 10.94
CA ALA A 146 2.94 19.49 10.14
C ALA A 146 3.23 19.29 8.64
N ALA A 147 4.46 18.86 8.30
CA ALA A 147 4.83 18.56 6.92
C ALA A 147 4.03 17.40 6.30
N LEU A 148 3.60 16.41 7.10
CA LEU A 148 2.68 15.36 6.65
C LEU A 148 1.28 15.92 6.37
N VAL A 149 0.77 16.80 7.24
CA VAL A 149 -0.53 17.48 7.03
C VAL A 149 -0.49 18.33 5.77
N ASP A 150 0.56 19.11 5.56
CA ASP A 150 0.75 19.93 4.34
C ASP A 150 0.77 19.08 3.05
N ARG A 151 1.14 17.79 3.16
CA ARG A 151 1.11 16.85 2.04
C ARG A 151 -0.23 16.16 1.85
N GLY A 152 -1.16 16.30 2.79
CA GLY A 152 -2.49 15.74 2.73
C GLY A 152 -2.75 14.53 3.61
N VAL A 153 -1.90 14.25 4.62
CA VAL A 153 -2.23 13.32 5.70
C VAL A 153 -3.15 14.02 6.69
N HIS A 154 -4.22 13.37 7.13
CA HIS A 154 -5.12 13.98 8.10
C HIS A 154 -4.44 14.18 9.45
N GLU A 155 -4.73 15.32 10.13
CA GLU A 155 -4.09 15.72 11.38
C GLU A 155 -4.21 14.67 12.50
N ASP A 156 -5.32 13.94 12.58
CA ASP A 156 -5.56 12.89 13.59
C ASP A 156 -4.52 11.77 13.57
N VAL A 157 -3.85 11.53 12.45
CA VAL A 157 -2.87 10.43 12.30
C VAL A 157 -1.46 10.94 12.05
N ALA A 158 -1.30 12.21 11.66
CA ALA A 158 -0.01 12.76 11.23
C ALA A 158 1.06 12.68 12.33
N LEU A 159 0.70 12.95 13.59
CA LEU A 159 1.64 12.89 14.71
C LEU A 159 2.17 11.47 14.91
N ALA A 160 1.28 10.47 14.97
CA ALA A 160 1.65 9.07 15.17
C ALA A 160 2.47 8.51 13.99
N VAL A 161 2.20 8.96 12.76
CA VAL A 161 3.04 8.64 11.59
C VAL A 161 4.41 9.28 11.72
N ALA A 162 4.48 10.58 12.10
CA ALA A 162 5.74 11.30 12.25
C ALA A 162 6.65 10.70 13.33
N GLU A 163 6.08 10.21 14.45
CA GLU A 163 6.84 9.54 15.52
C GLU A 163 7.62 8.32 15.01
N GLY A 164 7.11 7.64 14.00
CA GLY A 164 7.76 6.46 13.40
C GLY A 164 8.72 6.77 12.25
N GLN A 165 8.89 8.03 11.87
CA GLN A 165 9.88 8.42 10.86
C GLN A 165 11.26 8.53 11.50
N ASP A 166 12.19 7.66 11.09
CA ASP A 166 13.54 7.56 11.64
C ASP A 166 14.61 7.36 10.57
N ALA A 167 15.86 7.26 10.96
CA ALA A 167 16.98 7.03 10.06
C ALA A 167 16.87 5.70 9.29
N ALA A 168 16.30 4.66 9.91
CA ALA A 168 16.11 3.38 9.24
C ALA A 168 15.08 3.50 8.10
N MET A 169 14.01 4.28 8.31
CA MET A 169 13.05 4.62 7.25
C MET A 169 13.74 5.37 6.11
N GLY A 170 14.58 6.35 6.43
CA GLY A 170 15.33 7.10 5.44
C GLY A 170 16.21 6.22 4.57
N ASP A 171 17.00 5.34 5.18
CA ASP A 171 17.84 4.37 4.47
C ASP A 171 17.01 3.45 3.57
N CYS A 172 15.87 2.97 4.04
CA CYS A 172 14.98 2.09 3.28
C CYS A 172 14.34 2.82 2.09
N ILE A 173 13.93 4.08 2.25
CA ILE A 173 13.44 4.92 1.14
C ILE A 173 14.48 4.98 0.03
N LEU A 174 15.71 5.39 0.35
CA LEU A 174 16.76 5.56 -0.65
C LEU A 174 17.04 4.25 -1.41
N ARG A 175 17.15 3.14 -0.69
CA ARG A 175 17.41 1.82 -1.30
C ARG A 175 16.26 1.37 -2.18
N LEU A 176 15.02 1.49 -1.70
CA LEU A 176 13.84 1.06 -2.44
C LEU A 176 13.67 1.86 -3.74
N TYR A 177 13.78 3.18 -3.68
CA TYR A 177 13.58 3.99 -4.89
C TYR A 177 14.74 3.88 -5.89
N ARG A 178 15.97 3.61 -5.44
CA ARG A 178 17.11 3.32 -6.32
C ARG A 178 16.95 1.96 -7.02
N ASP A 179 16.46 0.93 -6.31
CA ASP A 179 16.16 -0.38 -6.89
C ASP A 179 14.97 -0.33 -7.86
N ALA A 180 13.93 0.44 -7.50
CA ALA A 180 12.73 0.63 -8.29
C ALA A 180 12.91 1.55 -9.51
N ALA A 181 14.09 2.13 -9.70
CA ALA A 181 14.37 2.92 -10.89
C ALA A 181 14.12 2.11 -12.16
N GLN A 182 13.79 2.80 -13.26
CA GLN A 182 13.60 2.12 -14.54
C GLN A 182 14.91 1.39 -14.96
N PRO A 183 14.82 0.17 -15.47
CA PRO A 183 13.61 -0.52 -15.97
C PRO A 183 12.93 -1.49 -14.98
N THR A 184 13.20 -1.44 -13.68
CA THR A 184 12.66 -2.41 -12.71
C THR A 184 11.14 -2.37 -12.68
N MET A 185 10.53 -1.20 -12.52
CA MET A 185 9.06 -1.07 -12.49
C MET A 185 8.42 -1.50 -13.82
N ALA A 186 8.98 -1.13 -14.95
CA ALA A 186 8.50 -1.58 -16.26
C ALA A 186 8.55 -3.11 -16.41
N ARG A 187 9.57 -3.77 -15.83
CA ARG A 187 9.62 -5.25 -15.83
C ARG A 187 8.53 -5.87 -14.97
N LEU A 188 8.25 -5.30 -13.79
CA LEU A 188 7.15 -5.76 -12.93
C LEU A 188 5.80 -5.64 -13.64
N GLY A 189 5.54 -4.51 -14.28
CA GLY A 189 4.30 -4.26 -15.00
C GLY A 189 4.04 -5.18 -16.19
N ARG A 190 5.06 -5.88 -16.72
CA ARG A 190 4.88 -6.81 -17.87
C ARG A 190 3.93 -7.97 -17.59
N ASN A 191 3.80 -8.39 -16.35
CA ASN A 191 2.98 -9.53 -15.96
C ASN A 191 1.73 -9.12 -15.18
N LEU A 192 1.29 -7.87 -15.30
CA LEU A 192 0.19 -7.33 -14.51
C LEU A 192 -1.11 -8.12 -14.67
N GLU A 193 -1.33 -8.75 -15.82
CA GLU A 193 -2.48 -9.62 -16.11
C GLU A 193 -2.60 -10.79 -15.13
N ARG A 194 -1.51 -11.22 -14.53
CA ARG A 194 -1.52 -12.27 -13.51
C ARG A 194 -2.25 -11.88 -12.23
N ALA A 195 -2.42 -10.59 -11.98
CA ALA A 195 -3.19 -10.12 -10.83
C ALA A 195 -4.67 -10.52 -10.91
N ALA A 196 -5.20 -10.74 -12.13
CA ALA A 196 -6.55 -11.24 -12.37
C ALA A 196 -6.79 -12.68 -11.84
N ALA A 197 -5.75 -13.39 -11.38
CA ALA A 197 -5.91 -14.68 -10.70
C ALA A 197 -6.72 -14.60 -9.40
N ARG A 198 -6.89 -13.39 -8.85
CA ARG A 198 -7.72 -13.12 -7.67
C ARG A 198 -8.56 -11.87 -7.88
N PRO A 199 -9.79 -11.83 -7.33
CA PRO A 199 -10.61 -10.63 -7.37
C PRO A 199 -9.85 -9.41 -6.87
N GLY A 200 -9.86 -8.33 -7.63
CA GLY A 200 -9.12 -7.10 -7.33
C GLY A 200 -9.97 -5.85 -7.39
N LEU A 201 -9.68 -4.89 -6.53
CA LEU A 201 -10.25 -3.55 -6.54
C LEU A 201 -9.15 -2.51 -6.69
N SER A 202 -9.25 -1.68 -7.71
CA SER A 202 -8.43 -0.47 -7.88
C SER A 202 -9.19 0.74 -7.34
N ILE A 203 -8.65 1.40 -6.33
CA ILE A 203 -9.19 2.68 -5.84
C ILE A 203 -8.50 3.82 -6.61
N LEU A 204 -9.30 4.69 -7.21
CA LEU A 204 -8.84 5.88 -7.91
C LEU A 204 -9.27 7.11 -7.12
N ALA A 205 -8.39 7.63 -6.28
CA ALA A 205 -8.59 8.92 -5.63
C ALA A 205 -8.48 10.04 -6.68
N GLY A 206 -9.53 10.87 -6.81
CA GLY A 206 -9.67 11.82 -7.92
C GLY A 206 -8.57 12.88 -7.94
N ASP A 207 -8.12 13.30 -6.76
CA ASP A 207 -7.09 14.34 -6.58
C ASP A 207 -5.69 13.77 -6.32
N ASP A 208 -5.49 12.46 -6.52
CA ASP A 208 -4.17 11.85 -6.55
C ASP A 208 -3.57 11.95 -7.96
N HIS A 209 -2.47 12.68 -8.09
CA HIS A 209 -1.83 12.99 -9.36
C HIS A 209 -0.47 12.30 -9.59
N TYR A 210 -0.11 11.30 -8.77
CA TYR A 210 1.13 10.54 -8.98
C TYR A 210 1.12 9.68 -10.24
N CYS A 211 -0.07 9.31 -10.72
CA CYS A 211 -0.30 8.68 -12.01
C CYS A 211 -1.44 9.39 -12.74
N THR A 212 -1.42 9.39 -14.06
CA THR A 212 -2.56 9.91 -14.83
C THR A 212 -3.77 8.98 -14.72
N ASP A 213 -4.97 9.52 -14.90
CA ASP A 213 -6.22 8.74 -14.92
C ASP A 213 -6.18 7.64 -15.97
N GLU A 214 -5.62 7.95 -17.15
CA GLU A 214 -5.47 6.98 -18.24
C GLU A 214 -4.58 5.80 -17.82
N GLN A 215 -3.42 6.07 -17.22
CA GLN A 215 -2.51 5.03 -16.73
C GLN A 215 -3.20 4.16 -15.67
N ARG A 216 -3.88 4.78 -14.67
CA ARG A 216 -4.60 4.06 -13.63
C ARG A 216 -5.68 3.14 -14.19
N ARG A 217 -6.52 3.63 -15.12
CA ARG A 217 -7.60 2.85 -15.74
C ARG A 217 -7.07 1.74 -16.64
N ARG A 218 -6.05 2.03 -17.45
CA ARG A 218 -5.40 1.03 -18.31
C ARG A 218 -4.77 -0.10 -17.49
N ALA A 219 -4.07 0.24 -16.42
CA ALA A 219 -3.48 -0.74 -15.52
C ALA A 219 -4.55 -1.55 -14.76
N SER A 220 -5.63 -0.90 -14.28
CA SER A 220 -6.76 -1.59 -13.65
C SER A 220 -7.39 -2.63 -14.57
N ALA A 221 -7.65 -2.24 -15.82
CA ALA A 221 -8.22 -3.15 -16.82
C ALA A 221 -7.28 -4.34 -17.11
N ARG A 222 -5.97 -4.11 -17.24
CA ARG A 222 -4.98 -5.18 -17.42
C ARG A 222 -4.91 -6.12 -16.23
N ALA A 223 -5.04 -5.61 -15.02
CA ALA A 223 -5.05 -6.41 -13.80
C ALA A 223 -6.37 -7.16 -13.56
N GLY A 224 -7.40 -6.95 -14.39
CA GLY A 224 -8.73 -7.49 -14.18
C GLY A 224 -9.41 -6.96 -12.91
N ALA A 225 -9.08 -5.74 -12.47
CA ALA A 225 -9.60 -5.15 -11.26
C ALA A 225 -10.89 -4.37 -11.51
N GLU A 226 -11.83 -4.47 -10.56
CA GLU A 226 -12.91 -3.50 -10.44
C GLU A 226 -12.33 -2.11 -10.12
N VAL A 227 -13.09 -1.06 -10.43
CA VAL A 227 -12.66 0.32 -10.18
C VAL A 227 -13.64 1.02 -9.28
N ALA A 228 -13.14 1.60 -8.18
CA ALA A 228 -13.88 2.54 -7.33
C ALA A 228 -13.23 3.92 -7.44
N VAL A 229 -14.02 4.92 -7.84
CA VAL A 229 -13.55 6.30 -7.92
C VAL A 229 -13.97 7.05 -6.66
N LEU A 230 -13.01 7.73 -6.02
CA LEU A 230 -13.22 8.57 -4.85
C LEU A 230 -12.95 10.03 -5.23
N ASP A 231 -13.92 10.66 -5.88
CA ASP A 231 -13.80 12.05 -6.33
C ASP A 231 -13.56 13.03 -5.18
N GLY A 232 -12.67 13.99 -5.38
CA GLY A 232 -12.31 15.02 -4.40
C GLY A 232 -11.44 14.52 -3.25
N LEU A 233 -10.91 13.29 -3.34
CA LEU A 233 -9.97 12.75 -2.37
C LEU A 233 -8.59 12.60 -2.99
N GLY A 234 -7.56 12.97 -2.23
CA GLY A 234 -6.15 12.85 -2.61
C GLY A 234 -5.54 11.53 -2.22
N HIS A 235 -4.20 11.46 -2.29
CA HIS A 235 -3.40 10.25 -2.07
C HIS A 235 -3.75 9.53 -0.76
N TRP A 236 -3.88 10.25 0.35
CA TRP A 236 -4.27 9.69 1.65
C TRP A 236 -5.80 9.70 1.88
N TRP A 237 -6.58 9.30 0.87
CA TRP A 237 -8.05 9.30 0.85
C TRP A 237 -8.67 8.67 2.11
N PHE A 238 -8.09 7.59 2.61
CA PHE A 238 -8.58 6.83 3.77
C PHE A 238 -8.34 7.52 5.11
N THR A 239 -7.52 8.59 5.14
CA THR A 239 -7.34 9.43 6.32
C THR A 239 -8.33 10.60 6.35
N HIS A 240 -8.88 11.01 5.22
CA HIS A 240 -9.81 12.14 5.09
C HIS A 240 -11.28 11.70 5.10
N ASP A 241 -11.64 10.72 4.30
CA ASP A 241 -12.99 10.16 4.21
C ASP A 241 -12.92 8.62 4.27
N PRO A 242 -12.58 8.08 5.46
CA PRO A 242 -12.45 6.64 5.64
C PRO A 242 -13.77 5.90 5.43
N GLU A 243 -14.92 6.56 5.65
CA GLU A 243 -16.25 5.99 5.46
C GLU A 243 -16.51 5.67 3.98
N ARG A 244 -16.21 6.58 3.06
CA ARG A 244 -16.34 6.32 1.62
C ARG A 244 -15.38 5.22 1.15
N GLY A 245 -14.15 5.24 1.66
CA GLY A 245 -13.18 4.20 1.38
C GLY A 245 -13.62 2.83 1.87
N ALA A 246 -14.03 2.73 3.13
CA ALA A 246 -14.56 1.51 3.71
C ALA A 246 -15.81 1.01 2.96
N ALA A 247 -16.73 1.91 2.61
CA ALA A 247 -17.93 1.53 1.84
C ALA A 247 -17.59 0.93 0.47
N ALA A 248 -16.59 1.45 -0.22
CA ALA A 248 -16.12 0.90 -1.49
C ALA A 248 -15.51 -0.50 -1.31
N ILE A 249 -14.63 -0.67 -0.32
CA ILE A 249 -13.97 -1.93 -0.02
C ILE A 249 -14.97 -2.99 0.45
N ASN A 250 -15.86 -2.66 1.39
CA ASN A 250 -16.85 -3.58 1.93
C ASN A 250 -17.85 -4.05 0.86
N ARG A 251 -18.25 -3.15 -0.05
CA ARG A 251 -19.11 -3.50 -1.21
C ARG A 251 -18.42 -4.48 -2.15
N PHE A 252 -17.16 -4.23 -2.48
CA PHE A 252 -16.36 -5.15 -3.29
C PHE A 252 -16.28 -6.54 -2.65
N TRP A 253 -15.97 -6.63 -1.36
CA TRP A 253 -15.92 -7.93 -0.67
C TRP A 253 -17.26 -8.64 -0.63
N ALA A 254 -18.37 -7.92 -0.53
CA ALA A 254 -19.70 -8.52 -0.60
C ALA A 254 -19.95 -9.21 -1.96
N GLY A 255 -19.39 -8.68 -3.05
CA GLY A 255 -19.39 -9.33 -4.37
C GLY A 255 -18.54 -10.60 -4.41
N VAL A 256 -17.32 -10.56 -3.88
CA VAL A 256 -16.36 -11.69 -3.86
C VAL A 256 -16.90 -12.92 -3.10
N GLU A 257 -17.77 -12.74 -2.11
CA GLU A 257 -18.32 -13.85 -1.33
C GLU A 257 -19.54 -14.54 -2.00
N GLN A 258 -20.10 -13.94 -3.04
CA GLN A 258 -21.26 -14.51 -3.76
C GLN A 258 -20.84 -15.39 -4.94
N GLU A 259 -19.59 -15.34 -5.34
CA GLU A 259 -18.98 -16.17 -6.38
C GLU A 259 -18.31 -17.43 -5.80
#